data_65b978ad7ea8acd15a15efbc20773fc5
#
_entry.id   65b978ad7ea8acd15a15efbc20773fc5
#
_cell.length_a   1.000
_cell.length_b   1.000
_cell.length_c   1.000
_cell.angle_alpha   90.00
_cell.angle_beta   90.00
_cell.angle_gamma   90.00
#
_symmetry.space_group_name_H-M   'P 1'
#
loop_
_entity.id
_entity.type
_entity.pdbx_description
1 polymer ?
#
loop_
_entity_poly.entity_id
_entity_poly.type
_entity_poly.pdbx_seq_one_letter_code
_entity_poly.pdbx_strand_id
1 'polypeptide(L)'
;MPVTINGDGSITGLAVGGLPDGTVDADTLASNAVTTTKIANGAASGSKIVLPSGAVLQTVGQRLTASRVQMSGSSYTELGDDAIITPSASSNKILITMTISIHSNSSNTQILMDVARKIGGGSYTNNLSGFSYGVISCASNNDWNGQHLQFLDSPNTTSAVTYKLSTRTADSQTVYLNDNGAGTGSFITLMEIKA
;
A
#
# COMPACT_ATOMS: atom_id res chain seq x y z
N MET A 1 38.48 39.76 -8.43
CA MET A 1 38.50 40.73 -7.29
C MET A 1 39.01 39.96 -6.11
N PRO A 2 39.86 40.53 -5.22
CA PRO A 2 40.28 39.84 -4.00
C PRO A 2 39.09 39.66 -3.03
N VAL A 3 39.09 38.58 -2.28
CA VAL A 3 38.15 38.39 -1.16
C VAL A 3 38.58 39.35 -0.04
N THR A 4 37.64 40.14 0.47
CA THR A 4 37.90 41.06 1.57
C THR A 4 37.02 40.71 2.77
N ILE A 5 37.61 40.58 3.94
CA ILE A 5 36.91 40.45 5.21
C ILE A 5 36.89 41.85 5.85
N ASN A 6 35.70 42.39 6.03
CA ASN A 6 35.52 43.72 6.60
C ASN A 6 35.53 43.68 8.13
N GLY A 7 35.82 44.79 8.78
CA GLY A 7 35.84 44.85 10.25
C GLY A 7 34.47 44.66 10.93
N ASP A 8 33.39 44.70 10.18
CA ASP A 8 32.02 44.38 10.61
C ASP A 8 31.67 42.87 10.49
N GLY A 9 32.64 42.04 10.07
CA GLY A 9 32.46 40.61 9.85
C GLY A 9 31.84 40.25 8.49
N SER A 10 31.57 41.21 7.62
CA SER A 10 31.10 40.92 6.27
C SER A 10 32.22 40.46 5.35
N ILE A 11 31.90 39.57 4.39
CA ILE A 11 32.85 39.07 3.39
C ILE A 11 32.36 39.51 2.02
N THR A 12 33.23 40.21 1.27
CA THR A 12 32.92 40.64 -0.10
C THR A 12 33.92 39.99 -1.09
N GLY A 13 33.49 39.88 -2.35
CA GLY A 13 34.36 39.33 -3.42
C GLY A 13 34.34 37.81 -3.52
N LEU A 14 33.48 37.07 -2.78
CA LEU A 14 33.26 35.67 -3.00
C LEU A 14 32.44 35.47 -4.29
N ALA A 15 33.00 34.69 -5.23
CA ALA A 15 32.26 34.19 -6.39
C ALA A 15 31.36 33.01 -5.99
N VAL A 16 30.37 32.71 -6.84
CA VAL A 16 29.60 31.47 -6.71
C VAL A 16 30.55 30.27 -6.74
N GLY A 17 30.48 29.40 -5.72
CA GLY A 17 31.43 28.29 -5.53
C GLY A 17 32.79 28.71 -4.92
N GLY A 18 32.92 29.94 -4.45
CA GLY A 18 34.17 30.45 -3.87
C GLY A 18 34.51 29.95 -2.46
N LEU A 19 33.58 29.24 -1.81
CA LEU A 19 33.86 28.49 -0.58
C LEU A 19 34.23 27.05 -0.91
N PRO A 20 35.27 26.45 -0.33
CA PRO A 20 35.57 25.04 -0.50
C PRO A 20 34.42 24.15 -0.04
N ASP A 21 34.30 22.95 -0.62
CA ASP A 21 33.32 21.96 -0.19
C ASP A 21 33.46 21.63 1.30
N GLY A 22 32.34 21.57 2.04
CA GLY A 22 32.30 21.30 3.47
C GLY A 22 32.62 22.51 4.37
N THR A 23 32.82 23.71 3.80
CA THR A 23 33.08 24.94 4.60
C THR A 23 31.81 25.43 5.32
N VAL A 24 30.63 25.11 4.80
CA VAL A 24 29.34 25.45 5.42
C VAL A 24 28.77 24.17 6.03
N ASP A 25 28.84 24.04 7.33
CA ASP A 25 28.26 22.94 8.10
C ASP A 25 26.97 23.38 8.83
N ALA A 26 26.40 22.47 9.65
CA ALA A 26 25.18 22.73 10.39
C ALA A 26 25.32 23.90 11.38
N ASP A 27 26.50 24.04 11.98
CA ASP A 27 26.78 25.07 13.00
C ASP A 27 26.98 26.46 12.37
N THR A 28 27.37 26.50 11.08
CA THR A 28 27.52 27.73 10.29
C THR A 28 26.18 28.29 9.83
N LEU A 29 25.13 27.46 9.78
CA LEU A 29 23.79 27.86 9.37
C LEU A 29 22.94 28.25 10.59
N ALA A 30 22.49 29.51 10.64
CA ALA A 30 21.53 29.93 11.65
C ALA A 30 20.23 29.10 11.54
N SER A 31 19.52 28.93 12.66
CA SER A 31 18.20 28.29 12.66
C SER A 31 17.29 28.94 11.62
N ASN A 32 16.64 28.11 10.79
CA ASN A 32 15.78 28.54 9.68
C ASN A 32 16.51 29.30 8.54
N ALA A 33 17.82 29.23 8.45
CA ALA A 33 18.58 29.85 7.36
C ALA A 33 18.21 29.28 5.98
N VAL A 34 17.85 27.99 5.91
CA VAL A 34 17.36 27.32 4.70
C VAL A 34 15.83 27.29 4.74
N THR A 35 15.19 28.13 3.98
CA THR A 35 13.72 28.21 3.83
C THR A 35 13.26 27.48 2.58
N THR A 36 11.95 27.22 2.44
CA THR A 36 11.36 26.59 1.26
C THR A 36 11.68 27.32 -0.04
N THR A 37 11.80 28.65 0.00
CA THR A 37 12.17 29.48 -1.18
C THR A 37 13.64 29.32 -1.59
N LYS A 38 14.51 28.83 -0.69
CA LYS A 38 15.92 28.57 -0.98
C LYS A 38 16.19 27.16 -1.47
N ILE A 39 15.20 26.27 -1.40
CA ILE A 39 15.27 24.91 -1.92
C ILE A 39 14.52 24.91 -3.26
N ALA A 40 15.24 24.77 -4.35
CA ALA A 40 14.62 24.66 -5.67
C ALA A 40 13.70 23.42 -5.72
N ASN A 41 12.60 23.50 -6.50
CA ASN A 41 11.70 22.37 -6.72
C ASN A 41 12.50 21.15 -7.23
N GLY A 42 12.35 20.00 -6.55
CA GLY A 42 13.08 18.78 -6.87
C GLY A 42 14.52 18.70 -6.35
N ALA A 43 15.04 19.75 -5.69
CA ALA A 43 16.39 19.70 -5.10
C ALA A 43 16.51 18.74 -3.92
N ALA A 44 15.41 18.52 -3.18
CA ALA A 44 15.29 17.49 -2.17
C ALA A 44 14.65 16.25 -2.81
N SER A 45 15.44 15.29 -3.25
CA SER A 45 15.00 14.02 -3.83
C SER A 45 15.10 12.87 -2.81
N GLY A 46 14.47 11.73 -3.11
CA GLY A 46 14.29 10.60 -2.18
C GLY A 46 15.54 10.16 -1.43
N SER A 47 16.74 10.27 -2.01
CA SER A 47 18.00 9.93 -1.33
C SER A 47 18.43 10.96 -0.27
N LYS A 48 17.87 12.17 -0.30
CA LYS A 48 18.18 13.27 0.63
C LYS A 48 17.08 13.48 1.69
N ILE A 49 15.94 12.81 1.51
CA ILE A 49 14.83 12.87 2.46
C ILE A 49 14.77 11.54 3.21
N VAL A 50 15.06 11.56 4.49
CA VAL A 50 14.88 10.40 5.36
C VAL A 50 13.46 10.44 5.90
N LEU A 51 12.58 9.64 5.32
CA LEU A 51 11.22 9.50 5.83
C LEU A 51 11.23 8.70 7.15
N PRO A 52 10.39 9.06 8.14
CA PRO A 52 10.29 8.31 9.38
C PRO A 52 9.70 6.91 9.16
N SER A 53 9.90 6.00 10.13
CA SER A 53 9.17 4.74 10.20
C SER A 53 7.66 5.00 10.25
N GLY A 54 6.86 4.18 9.56
CA GLY A 54 5.43 4.38 9.40
C GLY A 54 5.03 5.26 8.20
N ALA A 55 5.99 5.90 7.51
CA ALA A 55 5.68 6.66 6.30
C ALA A 55 5.18 5.76 5.17
N VAL A 56 4.16 6.22 4.44
CA VAL A 56 3.71 5.57 3.20
C VAL A 56 4.69 5.91 2.09
N LEU A 57 5.30 4.88 1.49
CA LEU A 57 6.31 5.02 0.44
C LEU A 57 5.70 4.95 -0.97
N GLN A 58 4.71 4.09 -1.16
CA GLN A 58 3.96 3.96 -2.41
C GLN A 58 2.55 3.42 -2.14
N THR A 59 1.65 3.70 -3.07
CA THR A 59 0.27 3.19 -3.05
C THR A 59 -0.08 2.62 -4.41
N VAL A 60 -0.72 1.44 -4.42
CA VAL A 60 -1.23 0.79 -5.61
C VAL A 60 -2.71 0.51 -5.40
N GLY A 61 -3.55 0.88 -6.37
CA GLY A 61 -4.97 0.59 -6.39
C GLY A 61 -5.31 -0.38 -7.52
N GLN A 62 -6.10 -1.41 -7.22
CA GLN A 62 -6.61 -2.36 -8.20
C GLN A 62 -8.12 -2.49 -8.06
N ARG A 63 -8.85 -2.15 -9.11
CA ARG A 63 -10.28 -2.44 -9.21
C ARG A 63 -10.48 -3.90 -9.59
N LEU A 64 -11.38 -4.58 -8.90
CA LEU A 64 -11.80 -5.92 -9.29
C LEU A 64 -12.81 -5.81 -10.43
N THR A 65 -12.37 -6.12 -11.66
CA THR A 65 -13.16 -5.93 -12.89
C THR A 65 -13.97 -7.16 -13.25
N ALA A 66 -13.60 -8.32 -12.72
CA ALA A 66 -14.35 -9.56 -12.96
C ALA A 66 -15.78 -9.42 -12.43
N SER A 67 -16.77 -9.51 -13.35
CA SER A 67 -18.17 -9.52 -13.00
C SER A 67 -18.63 -10.94 -12.70
N ARG A 68 -19.47 -11.08 -11.66
CA ARG A 68 -20.12 -12.34 -11.28
C ARG A 68 -19.17 -13.53 -11.14
N VAL A 69 -18.13 -13.36 -10.34
CA VAL A 69 -17.25 -14.50 -10.01
C VAL A 69 -17.96 -15.38 -8.98
N GLN A 70 -18.30 -16.58 -9.40
CA GLN A 70 -18.94 -17.58 -8.54
C GLN A 70 -17.95 -18.21 -7.59
N MET A 71 -18.34 -18.33 -6.34
CA MET A 71 -17.61 -19.03 -5.29
C MET A 71 -18.49 -20.12 -4.70
N SER A 72 -17.93 -21.31 -4.54
CA SER A 72 -18.57 -22.39 -3.79
C SER A 72 -17.49 -23.33 -3.26
N GLY A 73 -17.61 -23.76 -2.04
CA GLY A 73 -16.68 -24.74 -1.45
C GLY A 73 -16.10 -24.30 -0.12
N SER A 74 -15.69 -25.29 0.64
CA SER A 74 -15.14 -25.15 2.01
C SER A 74 -13.63 -24.83 2.03
N SER A 75 -12.97 -24.84 0.88
CA SER A 75 -11.55 -24.47 0.75
C SER A 75 -11.40 -23.04 0.28
N TYR A 76 -10.41 -22.33 0.81
CA TYR A 76 -10.09 -20.99 0.33
C TYR A 76 -9.66 -21.00 -1.13
N THR A 77 -10.18 -20.07 -1.89
CA THR A 77 -9.88 -19.86 -3.32
C THR A 77 -9.60 -18.39 -3.57
N GLU A 78 -8.63 -18.11 -4.42
CA GLU A 78 -8.27 -16.75 -4.83
C GLU A 78 -9.26 -16.22 -5.86
N LEU A 79 -9.73 -14.99 -5.66
CA LEU A 79 -10.71 -14.35 -6.53
C LEU A 79 -10.29 -12.95 -6.95
N GLY A 80 -10.75 -12.60 -8.15
CA GLY A 80 -10.58 -11.27 -8.70
C GLY A 80 -9.22 -11.03 -9.34
N ASP A 81 -8.92 -9.75 -9.59
CA ASP A 81 -7.71 -9.32 -10.27
C ASP A 81 -6.50 -9.25 -9.33
N ASP A 82 -5.30 -9.33 -9.90
CA ASP A 82 -4.03 -9.24 -9.18
C ASP A 82 -3.73 -7.80 -8.76
N ALA A 83 -3.61 -7.54 -7.47
CA ALA A 83 -3.00 -6.31 -6.97
C ALA A 83 -1.51 -6.56 -6.69
N ILE A 84 -0.63 -5.85 -7.39
CA ILE A 84 0.81 -6.12 -7.37
C ILE A 84 1.56 -4.92 -6.84
N ILE A 85 2.45 -5.15 -5.87
CA ILE A 85 3.35 -4.14 -5.32
C ILE A 85 4.76 -4.73 -5.18
N THR A 86 5.78 -3.91 -5.43
CA THR A 86 7.18 -4.32 -5.24
C THR A 86 7.77 -3.51 -4.09
N PRO A 87 7.99 -4.12 -2.91
CA PRO A 87 8.53 -3.40 -1.77
C PRO A 87 9.94 -2.87 -2.04
N SER A 88 10.20 -1.65 -1.62
CA SER A 88 11.51 -1.00 -1.77
C SER A 88 12.57 -1.52 -0.80
N ALA A 89 12.15 -2.14 0.31
CA ALA A 89 13.01 -2.84 1.26
C ALA A 89 12.29 -4.06 1.84
N SER A 90 13.04 -5.11 2.16
CA SER A 90 12.48 -6.36 2.71
C SER A 90 11.90 -6.20 4.11
N SER A 91 12.33 -5.19 4.86
CA SER A 91 11.79 -4.87 6.19
C SER A 91 10.43 -4.17 6.13
N ASN A 92 10.07 -3.55 5.00
CA ASN A 92 8.84 -2.78 4.87
C ASN A 92 7.60 -3.67 4.94
N LYS A 93 6.50 -3.09 5.38
CA LYS A 93 5.21 -3.76 5.51
C LYS A 93 4.28 -3.31 4.40
N ILE A 94 3.31 -4.15 4.08
CA ILE A 94 2.24 -3.80 3.13
C ILE A 94 0.91 -3.77 3.88
N LEU A 95 0.28 -2.61 3.91
CA LEU A 95 -1.10 -2.46 4.36
C LEU A 95 -2.01 -2.76 3.17
N ILE A 96 -2.83 -3.78 3.32
CA ILE A 96 -3.84 -4.20 2.35
C ILE A 96 -5.19 -3.74 2.87
N THR A 97 -5.94 -3.01 2.04
CA THR A 97 -7.34 -2.70 2.30
C THR A 97 -8.19 -3.16 1.13
N MET A 98 -9.29 -3.84 1.41
CA MET A 98 -10.21 -4.33 0.40
C MET A 98 -11.63 -3.87 0.72
N THR A 99 -12.31 -3.33 -0.26
CA THR A 99 -13.75 -3.10 -0.23
C THR A 99 -14.37 -4.08 -1.22
N ILE A 100 -15.25 -4.94 -0.75
CA ILE A 100 -15.77 -6.07 -1.52
C ILE A 100 -17.29 -6.02 -1.54
N SER A 101 -17.86 -6.13 -2.72
CA SER A 101 -19.31 -6.29 -2.92
C SER A 101 -19.64 -7.76 -3.19
N ILE A 102 -20.48 -8.34 -2.36
CA ILE A 102 -20.86 -9.75 -2.41
C ILE A 102 -22.37 -9.86 -2.53
N HIS A 103 -22.81 -10.82 -3.32
CA HIS A 103 -24.19 -11.23 -3.46
C HIS A 103 -24.32 -12.73 -3.15
N SER A 104 -25.28 -13.10 -2.31
CA SER A 104 -25.62 -14.49 -2.01
C SER A 104 -26.96 -14.86 -2.58
N ASN A 105 -27.03 -16.00 -3.28
CA ASN A 105 -28.30 -16.62 -3.71
C ASN A 105 -28.82 -17.66 -2.72
N SER A 106 -28.19 -17.78 -1.55
CA SER A 106 -28.54 -18.77 -0.54
C SER A 106 -28.78 -18.11 0.81
N SER A 107 -29.81 -18.54 1.52
CA SER A 107 -30.06 -18.12 2.89
C SER A 107 -29.12 -18.83 3.86
N ASN A 108 -28.78 -18.18 4.97
CA ASN A 108 -27.94 -18.70 6.05
C ASN A 108 -26.52 -19.11 5.66
N THR A 109 -26.01 -18.55 4.57
CA THR A 109 -24.64 -18.81 4.10
C THR A 109 -23.65 -17.94 4.88
N GLN A 110 -22.57 -18.55 5.34
CA GLN A 110 -21.43 -17.83 5.92
C GLN A 110 -20.30 -17.76 4.88
N ILE A 111 -19.86 -16.55 4.62
CA ILE A 111 -18.75 -16.29 3.71
C ILE A 111 -17.55 -15.87 4.55
N LEU A 112 -16.47 -16.60 4.41
CA LEU A 112 -15.20 -16.33 5.07
C LEU A 112 -14.25 -15.69 4.06
N MET A 113 -13.74 -14.51 4.39
CA MET A 113 -12.83 -13.77 3.54
C MET A 113 -11.50 -13.56 4.23
N ASP A 114 -10.45 -13.59 3.44
CA ASP A 114 -9.09 -13.31 3.85
C ASP A 114 -8.28 -12.77 2.67
N VAL A 115 -7.00 -12.57 2.89
CA VAL A 115 -6.02 -12.16 1.89
C VAL A 115 -5.21 -13.37 1.44
N ALA A 116 -5.07 -13.54 0.13
CA ALA A 116 -4.09 -14.44 -0.47
C ALA A 116 -2.87 -13.63 -0.92
N ARG A 117 -1.68 -14.19 -0.73
CA ARG A 117 -0.40 -13.62 -1.15
C ARG A 117 0.40 -14.59 -2.00
N LYS A 118 1.04 -14.06 -3.05
CA LYS A 118 2.04 -14.74 -3.87
C LYS A 118 3.28 -13.87 -3.99
N ILE A 119 4.46 -14.44 -3.83
CA ILE A 119 5.75 -13.74 -4.01
C ILE A 119 6.37 -14.22 -5.32
N GLY A 120 6.65 -13.28 -6.23
CA GLY A 120 7.21 -13.57 -7.56
C GLY A 120 6.38 -14.60 -8.31
N GLY A 121 7.03 -15.61 -8.89
CA GLY A 121 6.40 -16.72 -9.62
C GLY A 121 5.93 -17.90 -8.73
N GLY A 122 5.90 -17.75 -7.40
CA GLY A 122 5.49 -18.82 -6.48
C GLY A 122 3.99 -19.10 -6.49
N SER A 123 3.54 -19.96 -5.59
CA SER A 123 2.12 -20.26 -5.37
C SER A 123 1.48 -19.27 -4.40
N TYR A 124 0.16 -19.15 -4.44
CA TYR A 124 -0.58 -18.38 -3.45
C TYR A 124 -0.56 -19.08 -2.08
N THR A 125 -0.38 -18.27 -1.05
CA THR A 125 -0.68 -18.64 0.33
C THR A 125 -2.01 -18.01 0.69
N ASN A 126 -3.02 -18.82 0.94
CA ASN A 126 -4.35 -18.40 1.34
C ASN A 126 -4.46 -18.22 2.85
N ASN A 127 -5.50 -17.52 3.31
CA ASN A 127 -5.78 -17.29 4.72
C ASN A 127 -4.58 -16.67 5.46
N LEU A 128 -4.06 -15.60 4.89
CA LEU A 128 -2.83 -14.96 5.35
C LEU A 128 -2.98 -14.33 6.74
N SER A 129 -4.18 -13.83 7.08
CA SER A 129 -4.47 -13.25 8.40
C SER A 129 -4.63 -14.31 9.49
N GLY A 130 -4.85 -15.57 9.12
CA GLY A 130 -5.14 -16.66 10.06
C GLY A 130 -6.54 -16.62 10.66
N PHE A 131 -7.39 -15.66 10.28
CA PHE A 131 -8.77 -15.58 10.74
C PHE A 131 -9.65 -16.53 9.93
N SER A 132 -10.12 -17.59 10.57
CA SER A 132 -10.99 -18.60 9.94
C SER A 132 -12.48 -18.34 10.13
N TYR A 133 -12.88 -17.16 10.64
CA TYR A 133 -14.26 -16.88 11.01
C TYR A 133 -14.96 -16.00 9.99
N GLY A 134 -16.24 -16.37 9.75
CA GLY A 134 -17.12 -15.71 8.81
C GLY A 134 -17.22 -14.22 9.07
N VAL A 135 -16.92 -13.46 8.05
CA VAL A 135 -17.07 -12.02 8.07
C VAL A 135 -18.47 -11.61 7.68
N ILE A 136 -19.17 -12.47 6.92
CA ILE A 136 -20.53 -12.22 6.44
C ILE A 136 -21.42 -13.41 6.72
N SER A 137 -22.59 -13.15 7.30
CA SER A 137 -23.70 -14.07 7.32
C SER A 137 -24.81 -13.51 6.43
N CYS A 138 -25.15 -14.20 5.35
CA CYS A 138 -26.27 -13.85 4.48
C CYS A 138 -27.52 -14.50 5.06
N ALA A 139 -28.42 -13.67 5.57
CA ALA A 139 -29.63 -14.14 6.28
C ALA A 139 -30.75 -14.58 5.32
N SER A 140 -30.73 -14.09 4.08
CA SER A 140 -31.79 -14.37 3.09
C SER A 140 -31.23 -14.68 1.72
N ASN A 141 -32.05 -15.29 0.88
CA ASN A 141 -31.75 -15.38 -0.55
C ASN A 141 -31.72 -13.97 -1.15
N ASN A 142 -30.77 -13.73 -2.05
CA ASN A 142 -30.62 -12.46 -2.75
C ASN A 142 -30.13 -11.30 -1.85
N ASP A 143 -29.26 -11.61 -0.89
CA ASP A 143 -28.60 -10.63 -0.01
C ASP A 143 -27.41 -9.96 -0.70
N TRP A 144 -27.36 -8.63 -0.61
CA TRP A 144 -26.25 -7.81 -1.09
C TRP A 144 -25.49 -7.22 0.07
N ASN A 145 -24.21 -7.51 0.17
CA ASN A 145 -23.36 -7.08 1.26
C ASN A 145 -22.09 -6.39 0.77
N GLY A 146 -21.81 -5.21 1.31
CA GLY A 146 -20.52 -4.54 1.18
C GLY A 146 -19.64 -4.88 2.39
N GLN A 147 -18.41 -5.31 2.13
CA GLN A 147 -17.46 -5.65 3.18
C GLN A 147 -16.15 -4.90 3.04
N HIS A 148 -15.55 -4.63 4.18
CA HIS A 148 -14.23 -4.04 4.26
C HIS A 148 -13.29 -4.98 5.02
N LEU A 149 -12.14 -5.28 4.42
CA LEU A 149 -11.07 -6.08 5.00
C LEU A 149 -9.81 -5.23 5.08
N GLN A 150 -9.12 -5.29 6.21
CA GLN A 150 -7.81 -4.64 6.37
C GLN A 150 -6.81 -5.61 6.99
N PHE A 151 -5.61 -5.68 6.43
CA PHE A 151 -4.55 -6.54 6.91
C PHE A 151 -3.18 -5.88 6.70
N LEU A 152 -2.29 -6.00 7.68
CA LEU A 152 -0.91 -5.53 7.58
C LEU A 152 0.03 -6.73 7.46
N ASP A 153 0.60 -6.91 6.28
CA ASP A 153 1.51 -7.99 5.95
C ASP A 153 2.99 -7.58 6.09
N SER A 154 3.82 -8.58 6.39
CA SER A 154 5.29 -8.48 6.37
C SER A 154 5.82 -9.50 5.36
N PRO A 155 5.90 -9.16 4.07
CA PRO A 155 6.26 -10.12 3.03
C PRO A 155 7.75 -10.51 3.05
N ASN A 156 8.59 -9.74 3.75
CA ASN A 156 10.04 -9.97 3.93
C ASN A 156 10.79 -10.15 2.61
N THR A 157 10.45 -9.38 1.59
CA THR A 157 11.03 -9.49 0.25
C THR A 157 11.07 -8.13 -0.46
N THR A 158 11.95 -8.01 -1.46
CA THR A 158 11.95 -6.93 -2.46
C THR A 158 11.49 -7.41 -3.83
N SER A 159 11.06 -8.68 -3.95
CA SER A 159 10.42 -9.18 -5.16
C SER A 159 8.98 -8.68 -5.25
N ALA A 160 8.40 -8.69 -6.46
CA ALA A 160 6.99 -8.36 -6.64
C ALA A 160 6.11 -9.29 -5.81
N VAL A 161 5.15 -8.70 -5.09
CA VAL A 161 4.18 -9.39 -4.26
C VAL A 161 2.80 -9.14 -4.84
N THR A 162 2.06 -10.22 -5.08
CA THR A 162 0.69 -10.18 -5.57
C THR A 162 -0.26 -10.50 -4.43
N TYR A 163 -1.28 -9.67 -4.26
CA TYR A 163 -2.36 -9.90 -3.30
C TYR A 163 -3.69 -10.07 -4.02
N LYS A 164 -4.51 -10.96 -3.51
CA LYS A 164 -5.89 -11.23 -3.96
C LYS A 164 -6.83 -11.39 -2.79
N LEU A 165 -8.12 -11.25 -3.07
CA LEU A 165 -9.14 -11.73 -2.15
C LEU A 165 -9.07 -13.27 -2.10
N SER A 166 -9.04 -13.81 -0.90
CA SER A 166 -9.15 -15.24 -0.62
C SER A 166 -10.48 -15.51 0.08
N THR A 167 -11.26 -16.45 -0.39
CA THR A 167 -12.59 -16.68 0.18
C THR A 167 -13.00 -18.14 0.11
N ARG A 168 -13.89 -18.53 1.03
CA ARG A 168 -14.60 -19.81 1.05
C ARG A 168 -16.01 -19.61 1.61
N THR A 169 -16.88 -20.57 1.41
CA THR A 169 -18.16 -20.66 2.11
C THR A 169 -18.10 -21.75 3.18
N ALA A 170 -18.72 -21.52 4.35
CA ALA A 170 -18.69 -22.49 5.44
C ALA A 170 -19.48 -23.76 5.12
N ASP A 171 -20.52 -23.64 4.32
CA ASP A 171 -21.52 -24.65 4.00
C ASP A 171 -21.54 -25.07 2.52
N SER A 172 -20.50 -24.71 1.76
CA SER A 172 -20.37 -24.98 0.32
C SER A 172 -21.49 -24.37 -0.55
N GLN A 173 -22.21 -23.39 -0.05
CA GLN A 173 -23.21 -22.66 -0.81
C GLN A 173 -22.58 -21.73 -1.85
N THR A 174 -23.34 -21.35 -2.85
CA THR A 174 -22.87 -20.47 -3.91
C THR A 174 -23.08 -19.00 -3.57
N VAL A 175 -22.01 -18.23 -3.71
CA VAL A 175 -22.04 -16.77 -3.61
C VAL A 175 -21.31 -16.14 -4.81
N TYR A 176 -21.56 -14.87 -5.04
CA TYR A 176 -20.99 -14.14 -6.18
C TYR A 176 -20.28 -12.89 -5.74
N LEU A 177 -19.12 -12.65 -6.32
CA LEU A 177 -18.40 -11.39 -6.24
C LEU A 177 -18.85 -10.51 -7.41
N ASN A 178 -19.13 -9.22 -7.15
CA ASN A 178 -19.51 -8.25 -8.20
C ASN A 178 -20.67 -8.69 -9.10
N ASP A 179 -21.72 -9.30 -8.57
CA ASP A 179 -22.80 -9.92 -9.35
C ASP A 179 -23.60 -8.94 -10.23
N ASN A 180 -23.56 -7.65 -9.99
CA ASN A 180 -24.48 -6.70 -10.61
C ASN A 180 -24.03 -6.16 -11.98
N GLY A 181 -23.19 -6.86 -12.72
CA GLY A 181 -22.85 -6.54 -14.13
C GLY A 181 -22.23 -5.17 -14.40
N ALA A 182 -22.34 -4.24 -13.48
CA ALA A 182 -21.92 -2.84 -13.60
C ALA A 182 -20.67 -2.51 -12.79
N GLY A 183 -19.89 -3.52 -12.40
CA GLY A 183 -18.64 -3.28 -11.67
C GLY A 183 -18.89 -2.51 -10.37
N THR A 184 -19.77 -3.02 -9.53
CA THR A 184 -20.04 -2.44 -8.23
C THR A 184 -18.82 -2.55 -7.36
N GLY A 185 -17.97 -1.56 -7.42
CA GLY A 185 -17.16 -1.03 -6.37
C GLY A 185 -16.18 -1.90 -5.58
N SER A 186 -15.91 -3.15 -5.97
CA SER A 186 -14.85 -3.92 -5.28
C SER A 186 -13.48 -3.41 -5.68
N PHE A 187 -12.65 -3.19 -4.68
CA PHE A 187 -11.36 -2.54 -4.86
C PHE A 187 -10.34 -3.05 -3.84
N ILE A 188 -9.09 -3.19 -4.29
CA ILE A 188 -7.94 -3.49 -3.43
C ILE A 188 -7.00 -2.30 -3.45
N THR A 189 -6.61 -1.81 -2.29
CA THR A 189 -5.55 -0.81 -2.14
C THR A 189 -4.40 -1.42 -1.35
N LEU A 190 -3.20 -1.27 -1.86
CA LEU A 190 -1.95 -1.65 -1.23
C LEU A 190 -1.15 -0.41 -0.90
N MET A 191 -0.63 -0.32 0.33
CA MET A 191 0.27 0.77 0.75
C MET A 191 1.54 0.17 1.32
N GLU A 192 2.70 0.55 0.78
CA GLU A 192 3.98 0.20 1.39
C GLU A 192 4.25 1.14 2.56
N ILE A 193 4.47 0.57 3.73
CA ILE A 193 4.76 1.28 4.97
C ILE A 193 6.22 1.05 5.31
N LYS A 194 6.97 2.13 5.50
CA LYS A 194 8.36 2.08 5.92
C LYS A 194 8.49 1.48 7.32
N ALA A 195 9.36 0.49 7.48
CA ALA A 195 9.72 -0.09 8.78
C ALA A 195 10.66 0.80 9.58
#